data_54eb8802f828729ea7b50b176b7f161d
#
_entry.id   54eb8802f828729ea7b50b176b7f161d
#
_cell.length_a   1.000
_cell.length_b   1.000
_cell.length_c   1.000
_cell.angle_alpha   90.00
_cell.angle_beta   90.00
_cell.angle_gamma   90.00
#
_symmetry.space_group_name_H-M   'P 1'
#
loop_
_entity.id
_entity.type
_entity.pdbx_description
1 polymer ?
#
loop_
_entity_poly.entity_id
_entity_poly.type
_entity_poly.pdbx_seq_one_letter_code
_entity_poly.pdbx_strand_id
1 'polypeptide(L)'
;MKILGLDLGSKTLGIAMSNEDETIAFAKETFRFEQDDYDAAIDKTIEYIKEFNIKKVVLGLPKHMNGSIGERAEISMEFKDVLQSLIDVEVILMDERLTTVTALNSLRDMGSSIKQKKAMVDQLAAQTILQDYLDGAKKWKITK
;
A
#
# COMPACT_ATOMS: atom_id res chain seq x y z
N MET A 1 13.42 -11.40 -2.69
CA MET A 1 13.02 -10.34 -3.66
C MET A 1 12.27 -9.24 -2.95
N LYS A 2 12.48 -8.00 -3.34
CA LYS A 2 11.75 -6.87 -2.72
C LYS A 2 10.29 -6.88 -3.16
N ILE A 3 9.41 -6.61 -2.21
CA ILE A 3 7.97 -6.49 -2.43
C ILE A 3 7.58 -5.03 -2.24
N LEU A 4 6.71 -4.52 -3.10
CA LEU A 4 6.23 -3.15 -3.04
C LEU A 4 4.89 -3.11 -2.33
N GLY A 5 4.73 -2.17 -1.37
CA GLY A 5 3.46 -1.95 -0.67
C GLY A 5 2.87 -0.61 -1.06
N LEU A 6 1.57 -0.57 -1.32
CA LEU A 6 0.89 0.63 -1.78
C LEU A 6 -0.39 0.90 -0.98
N ASP A 7 -0.62 2.18 -0.70
CA ASP A 7 -1.88 2.68 -0.13
C ASP A 7 -2.38 3.80 -1.03
N LEU A 8 -3.43 3.52 -1.80
CA LEU A 8 -3.94 4.43 -2.83
C LEU A 8 -5.05 5.33 -2.28
N GLY A 9 -4.81 6.64 -2.31
CA GLY A 9 -5.81 7.66 -2.00
C GLY A 9 -6.28 8.37 -3.27
N SER A 10 -7.15 9.37 -3.12
CA SER A 10 -7.65 10.14 -4.27
C SER A 10 -6.63 11.13 -4.81
N LYS A 11 -5.64 11.51 -4.01
CA LYS A 11 -4.60 12.50 -4.36
C LYS A 11 -3.20 12.02 -4.00
N THR A 12 -3.08 10.86 -3.37
CA THR A 12 -1.80 10.38 -2.86
C THR A 12 -1.66 8.89 -3.04
N LEU A 13 -0.42 8.45 -3.19
CA LEU A 13 -0.04 7.05 -3.19
C LEU A 13 1.06 6.86 -2.15
N GLY A 14 0.74 6.22 -1.04
CA GLY A 14 1.73 5.83 -0.04
C GLY A 14 2.52 4.64 -0.57
N ILE A 15 3.84 4.69 -0.48
CA ILE A 15 4.73 3.68 -1.06
C ILE A 15 5.68 3.16 0.01
N ALA A 16 5.73 1.83 0.15
CA ALA A 16 6.66 1.13 1.01
C ALA A 16 7.32 0.01 0.22
N MET A 17 8.45 -0.46 0.69
CA MET A 17 9.19 -1.53 0.02
C MET A 17 9.83 -2.44 1.06
N SER A 18 9.84 -3.74 0.80
CA SER A 18 10.50 -4.69 1.70
C SER A 18 11.99 -4.79 1.44
N ASN A 19 12.71 -5.38 2.40
CA ASN A 19 14.09 -5.82 2.18
C ASN A 19 14.09 -7.05 1.26
N GLU A 20 15.28 -7.47 0.84
CA GLU A 20 15.43 -8.64 -0.04
C GLU A 20 14.89 -9.93 0.59
N ASP A 21 14.99 -10.05 1.90
CA ASP A 21 14.56 -11.25 2.63
C ASP A 21 13.05 -11.29 2.86
N GLU A 22 12.31 -10.25 2.47
CA GLU A 22 10.87 -10.17 2.63
C GLU A 22 10.44 -10.29 4.10
N THR A 23 11.17 -9.62 4.99
CA THR A 23 10.91 -9.67 6.43
C THR A 23 10.53 -8.33 7.02
N ILE A 24 11.05 -7.24 6.48
CA ILE A 24 10.87 -5.88 7.02
C ILE A 24 10.40 -4.95 5.92
N ALA A 25 9.36 -4.16 6.21
CA ALA A 25 8.85 -3.13 5.32
C ALA A 25 9.43 -1.76 5.71
N PHE A 26 9.84 -0.99 4.71
CA PHE A 26 10.35 0.37 4.89
C PHE A 26 9.45 1.35 4.14
N ALA A 27 9.06 2.44 4.80
CA ALA A 27 8.34 3.53 4.14
C ALA A 27 9.29 4.22 3.16
N LYS A 28 8.83 4.46 1.92
CA LYS A 28 9.65 5.09 0.88
C LYS A 28 9.23 6.52 0.62
N GLU A 29 7.98 6.76 0.26
CA GLU A 29 7.49 8.11 0.00
C GLU A 29 5.98 8.16 -0.04
N THR A 30 5.43 9.36 0.01
CA THR A 30 4.04 9.63 -0.35
C THR A 30 4.07 10.41 -1.68
N PHE A 31 3.66 9.76 -2.75
CA PHE A 31 3.59 10.41 -4.07
C PHE A 31 2.27 11.15 -4.19
N ARG A 32 2.32 12.43 -4.53
CA ARG A 32 1.13 13.26 -4.67
C ARG A 32 0.81 13.46 -6.16
N PHE A 33 -0.48 13.43 -6.48
CA PHE A 33 -0.96 13.63 -7.86
C PHE A 33 -2.26 14.44 -7.84
N GLU A 34 -2.71 14.88 -9.00
CA GLU A 34 -3.97 15.61 -9.12
C GLU A 34 -5.12 14.69 -8.73
N GLN A 35 -6.19 15.24 -8.16
CA GLN A 35 -7.31 14.46 -7.69
C GLN A 35 -7.81 13.49 -8.76
N ASP A 36 -7.90 12.22 -8.40
CA ASP A 36 -8.38 11.13 -9.25
C ASP A 36 -7.53 10.85 -10.50
N ASP A 37 -6.32 11.40 -10.58
CA ASP A 37 -5.39 11.11 -11.67
C ASP A 37 -4.62 9.81 -11.36
N TYR A 38 -5.33 8.69 -11.42
CA TYR A 38 -4.74 7.39 -11.10
C TYR A 38 -3.71 6.93 -12.12
N ASP A 39 -3.73 7.51 -13.33
CA ASP A 39 -2.70 7.21 -14.33
C ASP A 39 -1.32 7.65 -13.84
N ALA A 40 -1.24 8.79 -13.16
CA ALA A 40 0.01 9.25 -12.56
C ALA A 40 0.50 8.28 -11.49
N ALA A 41 -0.42 7.75 -10.68
CA ALA A 41 -0.08 6.75 -9.65
C ALA A 41 0.39 5.44 -10.28
N ILE A 42 -0.22 5.01 -11.37
CA ILE A 42 0.20 3.83 -12.13
C ILE A 42 1.61 4.02 -12.67
N ASP A 43 1.89 5.17 -13.29
CA ASP A 43 3.21 5.47 -13.85
C ASP A 43 4.29 5.44 -12.78
N LYS A 44 4.00 6.01 -11.61
CA LYS A 44 4.94 6.02 -10.48
C LYS A 44 5.21 4.59 -9.97
N THR A 45 4.17 3.79 -9.90
CA THR A 45 4.28 2.39 -9.48
C THR A 45 5.15 1.59 -10.45
N ILE A 46 4.93 1.76 -11.75
CA ILE A 46 5.71 1.09 -12.79
C ILE A 46 7.17 1.51 -12.71
N GLU A 47 7.44 2.78 -12.43
CA GLU A 47 8.80 3.29 -12.26
C GLU A 47 9.53 2.52 -11.14
N TYR A 48 8.88 2.32 -9.98
CA TYR A 48 9.44 1.53 -8.89
C TYR A 48 9.64 0.06 -9.29
N ILE A 49 8.66 -0.52 -9.97
CA ILE A 49 8.71 -1.92 -10.39
C ILE A 49 9.93 -2.16 -11.28
N LYS A 50 10.16 -1.28 -12.23
CA LYS A 50 11.29 -1.41 -13.15
C LYS A 50 12.63 -1.15 -12.47
N GLU A 51 12.69 -0.11 -11.65
CA GLU A 51 13.94 0.28 -10.98
C GLU A 51 14.45 -0.81 -10.03
N PHE A 52 13.55 -1.42 -9.27
CA PHE A 52 13.91 -2.39 -8.24
C PHE A 52 13.61 -3.83 -8.62
N ASN A 53 13.20 -4.07 -9.86
CA ASN A 53 12.88 -5.40 -10.37
C ASN A 53 11.83 -6.10 -9.50
N ILE A 54 10.74 -5.38 -9.19
CA ILE A 54 9.66 -5.87 -8.34
C ILE A 54 8.81 -6.89 -9.11
N LYS A 55 8.46 -7.99 -8.46
CA LYS A 55 7.58 -9.02 -9.04
C LYS A 55 6.24 -9.11 -8.32
N LYS A 56 6.15 -8.56 -7.12
CA LYS A 56 4.94 -8.63 -6.30
C LYS A 56 4.64 -7.28 -5.69
N VAL A 57 3.36 -6.87 -5.74
CA VAL A 57 2.87 -5.63 -5.16
C VAL A 57 1.74 -5.97 -4.21
N VAL A 58 1.79 -5.43 -3.00
CA VAL A 58 0.70 -5.55 -2.01
C VAL A 58 -0.03 -4.23 -2.00
N LEU A 59 -1.30 -4.24 -2.36
CA LEU A 59 -2.15 -3.05 -2.45
C LEU A 59 -3.23 -3.11 -1.38
N GLY A 60 -3.34 -2.07 -0.57
CA GLY A 60 -4.38 -1.99 0.44
C GLY A 60 -5.77 -1.94 -0.19
N LEU A 61 -6.71 -2.68 0.38
CA LEU A 61 -8.09 -2.71 -0.06
C LEU A 61 -8.98 -2.11 1.04
N PRO A 62 -9.44 -0.86 0.90
CA PRO A 62 -10.23 -0.19 1.94
C PRO A 62 -11.69 -0.64 1.89
N LYS A 63 -12.04 -1.66 2.67
CA LYS A 63 -13.42 -2.12 2.82
C LYS A 63 -14.10 -1.37 3.96
N HIS A 64 -15.45 -1.32 3.90
CA HIS A 64 -16.23 -0.85 5.05
C HIS A 64 -16.10 -1.84 6.21
N MET A 65 -16.38 -1.38 7.42
CA MET A 65 -16.24 -2.20 8.62
C MET A 65 -17.10 -3.47 8.58
N ASN A 66 -18.23 -3.43 7.88
CA ASN A 66 -19.09 -4.60 7.71
C ASN A 66 -18.62 -5.56 6.61
N GLY A 67 -17.48 -5.28 5.98
CA GLY A 67 -16.94 -6.13 4.92
C GLY A 67 -17.45 -5.82 3.52
N SER A 68 -18.39 -4.88 3.37
CA SER A 68 -18.89 -4.51 2.04
C SER A 68 -17.85 -3.72 1.27
N ILE A 69 -17.91 -3.82 -0.06
CA ILE A 69 -17.01 -3.11 -0.97
C ILE A 69 -17.64 -1.79 -1.35
N GLY A 70 -16.93 -0.68 -1.04
CA GLY A 70 -17.36 0.66 -1.43
C GLY A 70 -16.56 1.18 -2.63
N GLU A 71 -16.80 2.43 -2.97
CA GLU A 71 -16.15 3.09 -4.11
C GLU A 71 -14.63 3.04 -4.03
N ARG A 72 -14.05 3.26 -2.84
CA ARG A 72 -12.58 3.24 -2.67
C ARG A 72 -12.01 1.87 -2.95
N ALA A 73 -12.69 0.81 -2.55
CA ALA A 73 -12.25 -0.55 -2.81
C ALA A 73 -12.33 -0.87 -4.30
N GLU A 74 -13.39 -0.43 -4.97
CA GLU A 74 -13.53 -0.61 -6.42
C GLU A 74 -12.40 0.07 -7.19
N ILE A 75 -12.01 1.27 -6.78
CA ILE A 75 -10.89 2.00 -7.38
C ILE A 75 -9.57 1.22 -7.21
N SER A 76 -9.36 0.66 -6.02
CA SER A 76 -8.15 -0.14 -5.77
C SER A 76 -8.13 -1.41 -6.62
N MET A 77 -9.28 -2.07 -6.78
CA MET A 77 -9.38 -3.27 -7.62
C MET A 77 -9.12 -2.94 -9.09
N GLU A 78 -9.64 -1.80 -9.57
CA GLU A 78 -9.40 -1.34 -10.91
C GLU A 78 -7.92 -0.98 -11.12
N PHE A 79 -7.29 -0.34 -10.13
CA PHE A 79 -5.87 -0.03 -10.15
C PHE A 79 -5.04 -1.30 -10.34
N LYS A 80 -5.38 -2.36 -9.60
CA LYS A 80 -4.75 -3.67 -9.74
C LYS A 80 -4.85 -4.19 -11.18
N ASP A 81 -6.07 -4.17 -11.73
CA ASP A 81 -6.31 -4.70 -13.06
C ASP A 81 -5.53 -3.94 -14.13
N VAL A 82 -5.53 -2.61 -14.04
CA VAL A 82 -4.77 -1.76 -14.97
C VAL A 82 -3.28 -2.04 -14.86
N LEU A 83 -2.75 -2.09 -13.63
CA LEU A 83 -1.32 -2.32 -13.42
C LEU A 83 -0.90 -3.68 -13.99
N GLN A 84 -1.66 -4.72 -13.71
CA GLN A 84 -1.34 -6.06 -14.22
C GLN A 84 -1.48 -6.17 -15.74
N SER A 85 -2.29 -5.32 -16.36
CA SER A 85 -2.42 -5.29 -17.82
C SER A 85 -1.22 -4.60 -18.49
N LEU A 86 -0.52 -3.73 -17.77
CA LEU A 86 0.58 -2.93 -18.32
C LEU A 86 1.96 -3.52 -18.06
N ILE A 87 2.11 -4.31 -17.00
CA ILE A 87 3.41 -4.84 -16.61
C ILE A 87 3.23 -6.21 -15.94
N ASP A 88 4.23 -7.07 -16.12
CA ASP A 88 4.20 -8.42 -15.55
C ASP A 88 4.53 -8.37 -14.06
N VAL A 89 3.50 -8.30 -13.24
CA VAL A 89 3.62 -8.21 -11.79
C VAL A 89 2.37 -8.85 -11.16
N GLU A 90 2.54 -9.48 -10.00
CA GLU A 90 1.42 -10.00 -9.22
C GLU A 90 0.99 -8.93 -8.22
N VAL A 91 -0.29 -8.56 -8.23
CA VAL A 91 -0.85 -7.62 -7.26
C VAL A 91 -1.75 -8.37 -6.29
N ILE A 92 -1.44 -8.26 -5.00
CA ILE A 92 -2.19 -8.88 -3.92
C ILE A 92 -2.96 -7.80 -3.19
N LEU A 93 -4.27 -7.99 -3.03
CA LEU A 93 -5.11 -7.06 -2.27
C LEU A 93 -5.09 -7.44 -0.81
N MET A 94 -4.76 -6.48 0.06
CA MET A 94 -4.70 -6.68 1.50
C MET A 94 -5.81 -5.87 2.17
N ASP A 95 -6.69 -6.55 2.91
CA ASP A 95 -7.82 -5.90 3.59
C ASP A 95 -7.30 -4.95 4.67
N GLU A 96 -7.49 -3.64 4.49
CA GLU A 96 -6.99 -2.62 5.42
C GLU A 96 -7.65 -2.67 6.79
N ARG A 97 -8.82 -3.33 6.93
CA ARG A 97 -9.44 -3.50 8.25
C ARG A 97 -8.57 -4.34 9.19
N LEU A 98 -7.65 -5.14 8.62
CA LEU A 98 -6.76 -6.00 9.38
C LEU A 98 -5.48 -5.30 9.83
N THR A 99 -5.25 -4.07 9.42
CA THR A 99 -4.05 -3.32 9.77
C THR A 99 -4.18 -2.66 11.14
N THR A 100 -3.03 -2.25 11.71
CA THR A 100 -2.99 -1.65 13.06
C THR A 100 -3.44 -0.20 13.03
N VAL A 101 -4.75 0.03 12.93
CA VAL A 101 -5.35 1.36 12.92
C VAL A 101 -4.97 2.15 14.17
N THR A 102 -4.82 1.47 15.32
CA THR A 102 -4.46 2.09 16.59
C THR A 102 -3.14 2.86 16.50
N ALA A 103 -2.12 2.28 15.84
CA ALA A 103 -0.83 2.95 15.67
C ALA A 103 -0.96 4.21 14.84
N LEU A 104 -1.77 4.18 13.77
CA LEU A 104 -2.01 5.35 12.92
C LEU A 104 -2.77 6.44 13.67
N ASN A 105 -3.74 6.07 14.50
CA ASN A 105 -4.50 7.02 15.32
C ASN A 105 -3.59 7.69 16.35
N SER A 106 -2.72 6.92 17.00
CA SER A 106 -1.75 7.47 17.96
C SER A 106 -0.86 8.51 17.30
N LEU A 107 -0.43 8.26 16.09
CA LEU A 107 0.39 9.20 15.33
C LEU A 107 -0.36 10.50 15.03
N ARG A 108 -1.65 10.41 14.72
CA ARG A 108 -2.49 11.60 14.50
C ARG A 108 -2.58 12.48 15.74
N ASP A 109 -2.49 11.91 16.93
CA ASP A 109 -2.60 12.62 18.20
C ASP A 109 -1.28 13.25 18.65
N MET A 110 -0.19 13.09 17.93
CA MET A 110 1.14 13.52 18.34
C MET A 110 1.48 14.99 18.09
N GLY A 111 0.52 15.85 17.86
CA GLY A 111 0.77 17.31 17.85
C GLY A 111 1.50 17.91 16.67
N SER A 112 1.82 17.15 15.63
CA SER A 112 2.43 17.67 14.41
C SER A 112 1.44 18.52 13.61
N SER A 113 1.93 19.29 12.65
CA SER A 113 1.02 20.04 11.76
C SER A 113 0.16 19.05 10.97
N ILE A 114 -1.04 19.50 10.57
CA ILE A 114 -2.01 18.66 9.86
C ILE A 114 -1.37 18.08 8.58
N LYS A 115 -0.60 18.90 7.87
CA LYS A 115 0.05 18.48 6.63
C LYS A 115 1.11 17.41 6.87
N GLN A 116 1.93 17.58 7.92
CA GLN A 116 2.96 16.61 8.28
C GLN A 116 2.35 15.31 8.77
N LYS A 117 1.31 15.39 9.59
CA LYS A 117 0.59 14.19 10.07
C LYS A 117 0.03 13.38 8.93
N LYS A 118 -0.58 14.05 7.95
CA LYS A 118 -1.17 13.36 6.81
C LYS A 118 -0.13 12.64 5.97
N ALA A 119 1.00 13.28 5.69
CA ALA A 119 2.08 12.67 4.93
C ALA A 119 2.66 11.46 5.65
N MET A 120 2.87 11.57 6.97
CA MET A 120 3.38 10.47 7.78
C MET A 120 2.39 9.30 7.83
N VAL A 121 1.09 9.60 7.98
CA VAL A 121 0.06 8.56 8.03
C VAL A 121 0.01 7.79 6.71
N ASP A 122 0.09 8.45 5.57
CA ASP A 122 0.06 7.80 4.26
C ASP A 122 1.24 6.85 4.08
N GLN A 123 2.45 7.27 4.47
CA GLN A 123 3.65 6.42 4.39
C GLN A 123 3.57 5.24 5.35
N LEU A 124 3.10 5.50 6.58
CA LEU A 124 2.96 4.46 7.59
C LEU A 124 1.85 3.47 7.23
N ALA A 125 0.79 3.94 6.56
CA ALA A 125 -0.27 3.04 6.09
C ALA A 125 0.29 2.02 5.11
N ALA A 126 1.06 2.46 4.11
CA ALA A 126 1.67 1.56 3.14
C ALA A 126 2.64 0.60 3.83
N GLN A 127 3.47 1.09 4.74
CA GLN A 127 4.42 0.29 5.50
C GLN A 127 3.71 -0.78 6.34
N THR A 128 2.64 -0.38 7.03
CA THR A 128 1.86 -1.29 7.87
C THR A 128 1.18 -2.37 7.05
N ILE A 129 0.57 -2.00 5.94
CA ILE A 129 -0.07 -2.95 5.02
C ILE A 129 0.95 -3.98 4.54
N LEU A 130 2.11 -3.52 4.12
CA LEU A 130 3.16 -4.42 3.64
C LEU A 130 3.71 -5.29 4.76
N GLN A 131 3.97 -4.73 5.94
CA GLN A 131 4.51 -5.49 7.07
C GLN A 131 3.53 -6.57 7.51
N ASP A 132 2.23 -6.25 7.58
CA ASP A 132 1.22 -7.24 7.93
C ASP A 132 1.19 -8.39 6.91
N TYR A 133 1.35 -8.08 5.64
CA TYR A 133 1.45 -9.11 4.61
C TYR A 133 2.68 -9.99 4.81
N LEU A 134 3.83 -9.38 5.07
CA LEU A 134 5.07 -10.14 5.28
C LEU A 134 4.97 -11.07 6.49
N ASP A 135 4.41 -10.58 7.59
CA ASP A 135 4.22 -11.37 8.80
C ASP A 135 3.21 -12.49 8.58
N GLY A 136 2.12 -12.20 7.88
CA GLY A 136 1.11 -13.20 7.53
C GLY A 136 1.64 -14.28 6.60
N ALA A 137 2.46 -13.91 5.63
CA ALA A 137 3.07 -14.87 4.70
C ALA A 137 3.94 -15.89 5.44
N LYS A 138 4.67 -15.43 6.46
CA LYS A 138 5.48 -16.33 7.30
C LYS A 138 4.62 -17.33 8.05
N LYS A 139 3.51 -16.86 8.64
CA LYS A 139 2.56 -17.73 9.34
C LYS A 139 2.00 -18.81 8.42
N TRP A 140 1.61 -18.42 7.21
CA TRP A 140 1.07 -19.35 6.23
C TRP A 140 2.09 -20.40 5.80
N LYS A 141 3.35 -20.03 5.66
CA LYS A 141 4.41 -20.97 5.31
C LYS A 141 4.66 -21.99 6.42
N ILE A 142 4.51 -21.58 7.67
CA ILE A 142 4.72 -22.47 8.82
C ILE A 142 3.57 -23.45 8.96
N THR A 143 2.35 -23.06 8.64
CA THR A 143 1.15 -23.89 8.81
C THR A 143 0.90 -24.84 7.66
N LYS A 144 1.62 -24.72 6.61
CA LYS A 144 1.54 -25.61 5.46
C LYS A 144 2.63 -26.65 5.49
#